data_f950cc15c315e88c07f1706df97e0fc6
#
_entry.id   f950cc15c315e88c07f1706df97e0fc6
#
_cell.length_a   1.000
_cell.length_b   1.000
_cell.length_c   1.000
_cell.angle_alpha   90.00
_cell.angle_beta   90.00
_cell.angle_gamma   90.00
#
_symmetry.space_group_name_H-M   'P 1'
#
loop_
_entity.id
_entity.type
_entity.pdbx_description
1 polymer ?
#
loop_
_entity_poly.entity_id
_entity_poly.type
_entity_poly.pdbx_seq_one_letter_code
_entity_poly.pdbx_strand_id
1 'polypeptide(L)'
;MLKLPLTFYDESGRILPPRWLYSVFILLCIDWLAFVFSLASRTQTSELLTFFYPQKETLGLGLAASLPVLIALSLVSQRDRLWKKGFLAWRRWVIPLAQLGVLALLSVQLYYAMHHHWGIQTITGVKIVFYSIALYAISKSRHLKWMVEDWETPNP
;
A
#
# COMPACT_ATOMS: atom_id res chain seq x y z
N MET A 1 16.97 -21.91 15.09
CA MET A 1 16.11 -21.15 16.03
C MET A 1 15.09 -20.35 15.21
N LEU A 2 13.80 -20.47 15.55
CA LEU A 2 12.75 -19.71 14.89
C LEU A 2 12.91 -18.21 15.19
N LYS A 3 12.90 -17.36 14.13
CA LYS A 3 13.08 -15.91 14.27
C LYS A 3 11.83 -15.20 14.84
N LEU A 4 10.65 -15.86 14.74
CA LEU A 4 9.34 -15.33 15.15
C LEU A 4 8.54 -16.41 15.90
N PRO A 5 7.50 -16.04 16.69
CA PRO A 5 6.54 -16.98 17.26
C PRO A 5 5.86 -17.84 16.20
N LEU A 6 5.48 -19.07 16.55
CA LEU A 6 4.84 -20.05 15.65
C LEU A 6 3.57 -19.53 14.96
N THR A 7 2.87 -18.59 15.60
CA THR A 7 1.65 -17.94 15.05
C THR A 7 1.89 -17.13 13.77
N PHE A 8 3.15 -16.83 13.45
CA PHE A 8 3.54 -16.10 12.24
C PHE A 8 4.06 -17.00 11.11
N TYR A 9 3.94 -18.32 11.28
CA TYR A 9 4.31 -19.29 10.25
C TYR A 9 3.07 -19.95 9.67
N ASP A 10 3.12 -20.21 8.37
CA ASP A 10 2.12 -20.98 7.62
C ASP A 10 2.33 -22.49 7.85
N GLU A 11 1.37 -23.33 7.44
CA GLU A 11 1.48 -24.80 7.47
C GLU A 11 2.70 -25.33 6.71
N SER A 12 3.19 -24.58 5.72
CA SER A 12 4.42 -24.87 4.99
C SER A 12 5.70 -24.35 5.67
N GLY A 13 5.62 -23.82 6.89
CA GLY A 13 6.74 -23.30 7.67
C GLY A 13 7.27 -21.95 7.19
N ARG A 14 6.54 -21.21 6.34
CA ARG A 14 6.94 -19.90 5.82
C ARG A 14 6.38 -18.74 6.64
N ILE A 15 7.13 -17.64 6.71
CA ILE A 15 6.71 -16.45 7.45
C ILE A 15 5.53 -15.78 6.74
N LEU A 16 4.44 -15.59 7.50
CA LEU A 16 3.23 -14.91 7.06
C LEU A 16 3.45 -13.38 7.01
N PRO A 17 2.83 -12.67 6.05
CA PRO A 17 2.79 -11.22 6.07
C PRO A 17 2.09 -10.73 7.34
N PRO A 18 2.64 -9.69 8.00
CA PRO A 18 2.00 -9.15 9.20
C PRO A 18 0.64 -8.55 8.86
N ARG A 19 -0.35 -8.76 9.73
CA ARG A 19 -1.73 -8.28 9.52
C ARG A 19 -1.82 -6.77 9.33
N TRP A 20 -0.97 -6.01 10.04
CA TRP A 20 -0.92 -4.56 9.91
C TRP A 20 -0.54 -4.10 8.48
N LEU A 21 0.25 -4.90 7.74
CA LEU A 21 0.63 -4.59 6.37
C LEU A 21 -0.58 -4.52 5.44
N TYR A 22 -1.52 -5.46 5.57
CA TYR A 22 -2.77 -5.45 4.80
C TYR A 22 -3.61 -4.21 5.14
N SER A 23 -3.71 -3.85 6.42
CA SER A 23 -4.42 -2.63 6.83
C SER A 23 -3.80 -1.38 6.24
N VAL A 24 -2.46 -1.27 6.27
CA VAL A 24 -1.74 -0.16 5.65
C VAL A 24 -1.97 -0.14 4.14
N PHE A 25 -1.89 -1.27 3.45
CA PHE A 25 -2.12 -1.32 2.00
C PHE A 25 -3.56 -0.93 1.62
N ILE A 26 -4.56 -1.38 2.37
CA ILE A 26 -5.97 -1.00 2.15
C ILE A 26 -6.14 0.51 2.32
N LEU A 27 -5.55 1.09 3.37
CA LEU A 27 -5.60 2.53 3.61
C LEU A 27 -4.85 3.33 2.55
N LEU A 28 -3.73 2.82 2.03
CA LEU A 28 -3.01 3.43 0.91
C LEU A 28 -3.80 3.38 -0.41
N CYS A 29 -4.67 2.38 -0.55
CA CYS A 29 -5.55 2.21 -1.70
C CYS A 29 -6.93 2.86 -1.51
N ILE A 30 -7.11 3.72 -0.48
CA ILE A 30 -8.41 4.35 -0.18
C ILE A 30 -8.94 5.17 -1.36
N ASP A 31 -8.04 5.75 -2.17
CA ASP A 31 -8.39 6.51 -3.36
C ASP A 31 -9.11 5.63 -4.41
N TRP A 32 -8.72 4.37 -4.53
CA TRP A 32 -9.40 3.39 -5.38
C TRP A 32 -10.76 2.98 -4.82
N LEU A 33 -10.86 2.82 -3.52
CA LEU A 33 -12.14 2.54 -2.87
C LEU A 33 -13.11 3.70 -3.07
N ALA A 34 -12.66 4.93 -2.82
CA ALA A 34 -13.46 6.14 -3.06
C ALA A 34 -13.91 6.25 -4.52
N PHE A 35 -13.04 5.97 -5.47
CA PHE A 35 -13.36 5.97 -6.90
C PHE A 35 -14.40 4.92 -7.26
N VAL A 36 -14.24 3.67 -6.82
CA VAL A 36 -15.19 2.59 -7.08
C VAL A 36 -16.55 2.88 -6.45
N PHE A 37 -16.59 3.34 -5.19
CA PHE A 37 -17.82 3.74 -4.52
C PHE A 37 -18.52 4.89 -5.24
N SER A 38 -17.75 5.85 -5.73
CA SER A 38 -18.27 6.96 -6.52
C SER A 38 -18.91 6.49 -7.83
N LEU A 39 -18.31 5.55 -8.53
CA LEU A 39 -18.89 4.96 -9.75
C LEU A 39 -20.16 4.15 -9.46
N ALA A 40 -20.23 3.48 -8.30
CA ALA A 40 -21.38 2.69 -7.90
C ALA A 40 -22.57 3.56 -7.44
N SER A 41 -22.31 4.74 -6.91
CA SER A 41 -23.33 5.66 -6.40
C SER A 41 -23.81 6.62 -7.49
N ARG A 42 -24.91 6.28 -8.16
CA ARG A 42 -25.45 7.07 -9.29
C ARG A 42 -25.95 8.47 -8.90
N THR A 43 -26.32 8.70 -7.65
CA THR A 43 -27.00 9.93 -7.19
C THR A 43 -26.10 10.89 -6.40
N GLN A 44 -25.08 10.39 -5.73
CA GLN A 44 -24.19 11.16 -4.82
C GLN A 44 -22.72 11.15 -5.25
N THR A 45 -22.44 10.71 -6.46
CA THR A 45 -21.07 10.57 -6.98
C THR A 45 -20.28 11.88 -6.91
N SER A 46 -20.93 13.00 -7.28
CA SER A 46 -20.28 14.33 -7.32
C SER A 46 -19.98 14.87 -5.92
N GLU A 47 -20.89 14.66 -4.95
CA GLU A 47 -20.71 15.16 -3.58
C GLU A 47 -19.61 14.40 -2.84
N LEU A 48 -19.60 13.07 -2.91
CA LEU A 48 -18.56 12.24 -2.31
C LEU A 48 -17.18 12.54 -2.90
N LEU A 49 -17.09 12.64 -4.22
CA LEU A 49 -15.82 13.00 -4.88
C LEU A 49 -15.36 14.39 -4.49
N THR A 50 -16.26 15.38 -4.45
CA THR A 50 -15.90 16.75 -4.08
C THR A 50 -15.47 16.85 -2.62
N PHE A 51 -16.04 16.02 -1.72
CA PHE A 51 -15.64 15.97 -0.32
C PHE A 51 -14.22 15.41 -0.13
N PHE A 52 -13.91 14.29 -0.77
CA PHE A 52 -12.58 13.66 -0.67
C PHE A 52 -11.53 14.29 -1.60
N TYR A 53 -11.97 14.81 -2.74
CA TYR A 53 -11.13 15.35 -3.81
C TYR A 53 -11.77 16.61 -4.37
N PRO A 54 -11.53 17.77 -3.76
CA PRO A 54 -12.05 19.05 -4.26
C PRO A 54 -11.58 19.36 -5.69
N GLN A 55 -10.47 18.74 -6.10
CA GLN A 55 -9.91 18.84 -7.44
C GLN A 55 -9.84 17.47 -8.11
N LYS A 56 -10.46 17.33 -9.27
CA LYS A 56 -10.51 16.06 -10.03
C LYS A 56 -9.12 15.57 -10.45
N GLU A 57 -8.20 16.49 -10.69
CA GLU A 57 -6.81 16.18 -11.03
C GLU A 57 -6.08 15.43 -9.91
N THR A 58 -6.36 15.80 -8.66
CA THR A 58 -5.78 15.15 -7.48
C THR A 58 -6.17 13.69 -7.39
N LEU A 59 -7.41 13.36 -7.74
CA LEU A 59 -7.88 11.97 -7.76
C LEU A 59 -7.10 11.16 -8.79
N GLY A 60 -6.98 11.66 -10.02
CA GLY A 60 -6.26 10.96 -11.10
C GLY A 60 -4.81 10.69 -10.74
N LEU A 61 -4.11 11.69 -10.20
CA LEU A 61 -2.72 11.53 -9.74
C LEU A 61 -2.60 10.59 -8.54
N GLY A 62 -3.54 10.65 -7.59
CA GLY A 62 -3.59 9.72 -6.45
C GLY A 62 -3.79 8.28 -6.89
N LEU A 63 -4.72 8.03 -7.83
CA LEU A 63 -4.95 6.71 -8.41
C LEU A 63 -3.69 6.17 -9.11
N ALA A 64 -3.03 7.01 -9.92
CA ALA A 64 -1.80 6.62 -10.61
C ALA A 64 -0.65 6.34 -9.63
N ALA A 65 -0.46 7.19 -8.62
CA ALA A 65 0.58 7.06 -7.62
C ALA A 65 0.41 5.82 -6.72
N SER A 66 -0.82 5.36 -6.50
CA SER A 66 -1.12 4.18 -5.69
C SER A 66 -1.03 2.85 -6.46
N LEU A 67 -0.87 2.86 -7.80
CA LEU A 67 -0.72 1.64 -8.60
C LEU A 67 0.38 0.69 -8.09
N PRO A 68 1.59 1.14 -7.75
CA PRO A 68 2.61 0.24 -7.22
C PRO A 68 2.20 -0.44 -5.92
N VAL A 69 1.43 0.25 -5.06
CA VAL A 69 0.89 -0.34 -3.82
C VAL A 69 -0.14 -1.41 -4.13
N LEU A 70 -1.05 -1.16 -5.10
CA LEU A 70 -2.02 -2.15 -5.56
C LEU A 70 -1.34 -3.41 -6.12
N ILE A 71 -0.28 -3.23 -6.89
CA ILE A 71 0.50 -4.36 -7.40
C ILE A 71 1.13 -5.12 -6.24
N ALA A 72 1.76 -4.44 -5.28
CA ALA A 72 2.33 -5.07 -4.09
C ALA A 72 1.28 -5.84 -3.28
N LEU A 73 0.11 -5.23 -3.04
CA LEU A 73 -1.02 -5.89 -2.36
C LEU A 73 -1.48 -7.15 -3.11
N SER A 74 -1.62 -7.06 -4.42
CA SER A 74 -2.04 -8.19 -5.26
C SER A 74 -1.02 -9.33 -5.21
N LEU A 75 0.28 -9.01 -5.26
CA LEU A 75 1.35 -10.00 -5.16
C LEU A 75 1.34 -10.71 -3.79
N VAL A 76 1.20 -9.96 -2.71
CA VAL A 76 1.14 -10.53 -1.34
C VAL A 76 -0.12 -11.37 -1.15
N SER A 77 -1.27 -10.90 -1.66
CA SER A 77 -2.55 -11.59 -1.54
C SER A 77 -2.60 -12.88 -2.35
N GLN A 78 -1.99 -12.90 -3.54
CA GLN A 78 -1.99 -14.05 -4.46
C GLN A 78 -0.73 -14.91 -4.33
N ARG A 79 0.04 -14.77 -3.27
CA ARG A 79 1.32 -15.46 -3.05
C ARG A 79 1.25 -16.98 -3.31
N ASP A 80 0.21 -17.67 -2.82
CA ASP A 80 0.06 -19.12 -2.94
C ASP A 80 -0.13 -19.56 -4.40
N ARG A 81 -0.86 -18.75 -5.19
CA ARG A 81 -1.05 -19.00 -6.63
C ARG A 81 0.24 -18.78 -7.42
N LEU A 82 1.01 -17.74 -7.04
CA LEU A 82 2.27 -17.40 -7.68
C LEU A 82 3.35 -18.47 -7.39
N TRP A 83 3.36 -19.00 -6.17
CA TRP A 83 4.24 -20.12 -5.82
C TRP A 83 3.92 -21.39 -6.58
N LYS A 84 2.64 -21.77 -6.68
CA LYS A 84 2.20 -22.93 -7.48
C LYS A 84 2.58 -22.83 -8.95
N LYS A 85 2.68 -21.62 -9.50
CA LYS A 85 3.10 -21.35 -10.88
C LYS A 85 4.63 -21.29 -11.05
N GLY A 86 5.41 -21.42 -9.99
CA GLY A 86 6.87 -21.37 -10.05
C GLY A 86 7.46 -19.99 -10.35
N PHE A 87 6.63 -18.93 -10.35
CA PHE A 87 7.10 -17.57 -10.59
C PHE A 87 7.63 -16.97 -9.30
N LEU A 88 8.96 -16.93 -9.13
CA LEU A 88 9.62 -16.60 -7.87
C LEU A 88 10.17 -15.16 -7.81
N ALA A 89 10.36 -14.51 -8.96
CA ALA A 89 10.99 -13.18 -9.05
C ALA A 89 10.21 -12.06 -8.33
N TRP A 90 8.89 -12.21 -8.16
CA TRP A 90 8.04 -11.21 -7.53
C TRP A 90 8.37 -10.92 -6.06
N ARG A 91 8.94 -11.90 -5.35
CA ARG A 91 9.25 -11.81 -3.91
C ARG A 91 10.11 -10.60 -3.57
N ARG A 92 11.13 -10.38 -4.39
CA ARG A 92 12.10 -9.30 -4.24
C ARG A 92 11.50 -7.92 -4.48
N TRP A 93 10.41 -7.84 -5.26
CA TRP A 93 9.80 -6.58 -5.66
C TRP A 93 8.72 -6.06 -4.71
N VAL A 94 8.22 -6.88 -3.77
CA VAL A 94 7.11 -6.51 -2.87
C VAL A 94 7.45 -5.27 -2.04
N ILE A 95 8.58 -5.25 -1.35
CA ILE A 95 8.97 -4.12 -0.50
C ILE A 95 9.32 -2.89 -1.33
N PRO A 96 10.19 -2.96 -2.37
CA PRO A 96 10.49 -1.82 -3.22
C PRO A 96 9.25 -1.20 -3.88
N LEU A 97 8.31 -2.01 -4.36
CA LEU A 97 7.06 -1.53 -4.93
C LEU A 97 6.19 -0.80 -3.90
N ALA A 98 6.06 -1.36 -2.70
CA ALA A 98 5.33 -0.71 -1.62
C ALA A 98 5.96 0.64 -1.25
N GLN A 99 7.28 0.70 -1.10
CA GLN A 99 8.01 1.94 -0.79
C GLN A 99 7.85 2.98 -1.91
N LEU A 100 8.00 2.57 -3.16
CA LEU A 100 7.85 3.44 -4.33
C LEU A 100 6.45 4.03 -4.39
N GLY A 101 5.41 3.22 -4.16
CA GLY A 101 4.03 3.69 -4.15
C GLY A 101 3.76 4.68 -3.02
N VAL A 102 4.25 4.42 -1.81
CA VAL A 102 4.10 5.36 -0.68
C VAL A 102 4.85 6.67 -0.95
N LEU A 103 6.07 6.61 -1.51
CA LEU A 103 6.83 7.79 -1.91
C LEU A 103 6.09 8.60 -2.99
N ALA A 104 5.52 7.93 -3.99
CA ALA A 104 4.74 8.60 -5.03
C ALA A 104 3.51 9.31 -4.44
N LEU A 105 2.75 8.64 -3.56
CA LEU A 105 1.60 9.23 -2.87
C LEU A 105 2.01 10.43 -2.00
N LEU A 106 3.11 10.30 -1.26
CA LEU A 106 3.64 11.40 -0.45
C LEU A 106 4.04 12.60 -1.33
N SER A 107 4.73 12.33 -2.44
CA SER A 107 5.15 13.38 -3.38
C SER A 107 3.96 14.14 -3.99
N VAL A 108 2.90 13.42 -4.36
CA VAL A 108 1.66 14.03 -4.85
C VAL A 108 1.04 14.95 -3.79
N GLN A 109 0.95 14.50 -2.54
CA GLN A 109 0.38 15.33 -1.46
C GLN A 109 1.24 16.56 -1.15
N LEU A 110 2.56 16.43 -1.15
CA LEU A 110 3.47 17.56 -0.95
C LEU A 110 3.38 18.55 -2.10
N TYR A 111 3.32 18.08 -3.34
CA TYR A 111 3.14 18.93 -4.52
C TYR A 111 1.88 19.79 -4.39
N TYR A 112 0.75 19.21 -4.00
CA TYR A 112 -0.49 19.95 -3.79
C TYR A 112 -0.41 20.92 -2.61
N ALA A 113 0.20 20.51 -1.50
CA ALA A 113 0.40 21.40 -0.35
C ALA A 113 1.22 22.65 -0.72
N MET A 114 2.24 22.50 -1.55
CA MET A 114 3.08 23.62 -2.02
C MET A 114 2.33 24.52 -3.00
N HIS A 115 1.55 23.97 -3.93
CA HIS A 115 0.81 24.75 -4.93
C HIS A 115 -0.35 25.56 -4.34
N HIS A 116 -0.95 25.11 -3.27
CA HIS A 116 -2.04 25.80 -2.56
C HIS A 116 -1.58 26.71 -1.43
N HIS A 117 -0.36 27.25 -1.50
CA HIS A 117 0.19 28.21 -0.52
C HIS A 117 0.02 27.76 0.93
N TRP A 118 0.19 26.45 1.19
CA TRP A 118 0.05 25.85 2.52
C TRP A 118 -1.34 26.06 3.17
N GLY A 119 -2.35 26.41 2.37
CA GLY A 119 -3.76 26.31 2.78
C GLY A 119 -4.11 24.84 2.99
N ILE A 120 -3.48 24.19 4.00
CA ILE A 120 -3.58 22.77 4.24
C ILE A 120 -5.00 22.44 4.68
N GLN A 121 -5.77 21.85 3.78
CA GLN A 121 -6.98 21.16 4.20
C GLN A 121 -6.58 20.06 5.19
N THR A 122 -7.31 19.93 6.28
CA THR A 122 -7.04 18.96 7.35
C THR A 122 -6.80 17.54 6.80
N ILE A 123 -7.54 17.15 5.76
CA ILE A 123 -7.42 15.85 5.10
C ILE A 123 -6.03 15.67 4.45
N THR A 124 -5.50 16.68 3.78
CA THR A 124 -4.16 16.63 3.16
C THR A 124 -3.07 16.48 4.22
N GLY A 125 -3.18 17.20 5.32
CA GLY A 125 -2.25 17.07 6.46
C GLY A 125 -2.26 15.66 7.06
N VAL A 126 -3.44 15.08 7.29
CA VAL A 126 -3.60 13.72 7.79
C VAL A 126 -2.99 12.70 6.83
N LYS A 127 -3.21 12.84 5.52
CA LYS A 127 -2.62 11.95 4.50
C LYS A 127 -1.10 12.02 4.50
N ILE A 128 -0.50 13.19 4.58
CA ILE A 128 0.97 13.37 4.64
C ILE A 128 1.56 12.65 5.85
N VAL A 129 0.98 12.87 7.03
CA VAL A 129 1.43 12.21 8.28
C VAL A 129 1.29 10.68 8.14
N PHE A 130 0.16 10.21 7.67
CA PHE A 130 -0.09 8.78 7.49
C PHE A 130 0.90 8.13 6.52
N TYR A 131 1.15 8.74 5.35
CA TYR A 131 2.09 8.21 4.36
C TYR A 131 3.54 8.22 4.90
N SER A 132 3.91 9.23 5.68
CA SER A 132 5.23 9.28 6.32
C SER A 132 5.40 8.16 7.34
N ILE A 133 4.39 7.90 8.17
CA ILE A 133 4.38 6.79 9.13
C ILE A 133 4.41 5.44 8.40
N ALA A 134 3.61 5.26 7.35
CA ALA A 134 3.59 4.05 6.54
C ALA A 134 4.95 3.76 5.90
N LEU A 135 5.59 4.77 5.33
CA LEU A 135 6.93 4.66 4.74
C LEU A 135 7.96 4.22 5.79
N TYR A 136 7.93 4.86 6.96
CA TYR A 136 8.81 4.52 8.07
C TYR A 136 8.58 3.07 8.54
N ALA A 137 7.32 2.69 8.76
CA ALA A 137 6.96 1.34 9.20
C ALA A 137 7.41 0.27 8.21
N ILE A 138 7.16 0.46 6.90
CA ILE A 138 7.59 -0.49 5.85
C ILE A 138 9.12 -0.58 5.79
N SER A 139 9.83 0.56 5.90
CA SER A 139 11.30 0.59 5.79
C SER A 139 12.01 -0.01 6.99
N LYS A 140 11.47 0.19 8.20
CA LYS A 140 12.09 -0.25 9.47
C LYS A 140 11.62 -1.61 9.97
N SER A 141 10.57 -2.18 9.42
CA SER A 141 10.00 -3.45 9.88
C SER A 141 10.99 -4.61 9.71
N ARG A 142 11.44 -5.16 10.82
CA ARG A 142 12.25 -6.40 10.84
C ARG A 142 11.44 -7.60 10.35
N HIS A 143 10.15 -7.64 10.65
CA HIS A 143 9.25 -8.71 10.21
C HIS A 143 9.20 -8.80 8.67
N LEU A 144 9.06 -7.66 7.97
CA LEU A 144 9.04 -7.62 6.51
C LEU A 144 10.38 -8.08 5.90
N LYS A 145 11.50 -7.70 6.50
CA LYS A 145 12.82 -8.14 6.06
C LYS A 145 12.99 -9.66 6.20
N TRP A 146 12.62 -10.20 7.35
CA TRP A 146 12.69 -11.64 7.60
C TRP A 146 11.74 -12.43 6.72
N MET A 147 10.54 -11.88 6.45
CA MET A 147 9.56 -12.47 5.55
C MET A 147 10.11 -12.60 4.12
N VAL A 148 10.71 -11.55 3.58
CA VAL A 148 11.28 -11.58 2.22
C VAL A 148 12.48 -12.51 2.16
N GLU A 149 13.37 -12.46 3.14
CA GLU A 149 14.53 -13.34 3.27
C GLU A 149 14.10 -14.83 3.31
N ASP A 150 13.07 -15.15 4.11
CA ASP A 150 12.49 -16.49 4.19
C ASP A 150 11.88 -16.94 2.86
N TRP A 151 11.20 -16.02 2.19
CA TRP A 151 10.60 -16.31 0.88
C TRP A 151 11.65 -16.49 -0.23
N GLU A 152 12.83 -15.88 -0.10
CA GLU A 152 13.95 -16.04 -1.06
C GLU A 152 14.67 -17.37 -0.88
N THR A 153 14.66 -17.97 0.31
CA THR A 153 15.30 -19.27 0.54
C THR A 153 14.54 -20.38 -0.16
N PRO A 154 15.19 -21.22 -0.98
CA PRO A 154 14.55 -22.42 -1.52
C PRO A 154 14.15 -23.34 -0.36
N ASN A 155 13.01 -24.02 -0.49
CA ASN A 155 12.63 -25.05 0.48
C ASN A 155 13.72 -26.13 0.51
N PRO A 156 14.13 -26.59 1.69
CA PRO A 156 15.01 -27.74 1.82
C PRO A 156 14.38 -29.00 1.25
#